data_fbbbdd4447e50e1232fdb5202ae7ede9
#
_entry.id   fbbbdd4447e50e1232fdb5202ae7ede9
#
_cell.length_a   1.000
_cell.length_b   1.000
_cell.length_c   1.000
_cell.angle_alpha   90.00
_cell.angle_beta   90.00
_cell.angle_gamma   90.00
#
_symmetry.space_group_name_H-M   'P 1'
#
loop_
_entity.id
_entity.type
_entity.pdbx_description
1 polymer ?
#
loop_
_entity_poly.entity_id
_entity_poly.type
_entity_poly.pdbx_seq_one_letter_code
_entity_poly.pdbx_strand_id
1 'polypeptide(L)'
;MERFSDDDLRELLEALHDKYNRPEFIPDDPISVPYRYTGRADREIAGFLSATIAWGNRKAIVSSGHRMMRFMDDAPADFVRNASERELALLSSYAHRTFNGRDLRDFVLALRRMEERHGGIGNFFETRYGATHDMPAVLADFRREFFAAEHAPRCEKHLSSIEKGAACKRLCMYLRWMVRCDDRGVDFGMWRRIPMSALYLPLDLHVGKTGRALGLLTRRQDDWRAVEEITAALRRFDAEDPVRYDFSLFGAGIDGYLR
;
A
#
# COMPACT_ATOMS: atom_id res chain seq x y z
N MET A 1 1.65 15.94 -29.96
CA MET A 1 1.14 14.62 -29.56
C MET A 1 -0.38 14.69 -29.66
N GLU A 2 -0.97 13.88 -30.54
CA GLU A 2 -2.42 13.68 -30.52
C GLU A 2 -2.85 13.23 -29.12
N ARG A 3 -3.87 13.86 -28.57
CA ARG A 3 -4.43 13.41 -27.31
C ARG A 3 -5.24 12.14 -27.58
N PHE A 4 -4.99 11.10 -26.81
CA PHE A 4 -5.88 9.94 -26.78
C PHE A 4 -7.32 10.39 -26.53
N SER A 5 -8.27 9.83 -27.27
CA SER A 5 -9.68 9.97 -26.91
C SER A 5 -9.98 9.20 -25.60
N ASP A 6 -11.08 9.51 -24.94
CA ASP A 6 -11.49 8.76 -23.74
C ASP A 6 -11.78 7.28 -24.07
N ASP A 7 -12.22 6.98 -25.28
CA ASP A 7 -12.45 5.60 -25.75
C ASP A 7 -11.12 4.86 -25.96
N ASP A 8 -10.12 5.47 -26.62
CA ASP A 8 -8.79 4.89 -26.77
C ASP A 8 -8.10 4.63 -25.42
N LEU A 9 -8.25 5.57 -24.47
CA LEU A 9 -7.74 5.42 -23.12
C LEU A 9 -8.42 4.27 -22.38
N ARG A 10 -9.73 4.13 -22.51
CA ARG A 10 -10.50 3.04 -21.91
C ARG A 10 -10.01 1.70 -22.44
N GLU A 11 -9.94 1.57 -23.76
CA GLU A 11 -9.45 0.33 -24.41
C GLU A 11 -8.05 -0.05 -23.94
N LEU A 12 -7.11 0.92 -23.91
CA LEU A 12 -5.75 0.70 -23.43
C LEU A 12 -5.72 0.30 -21.95
N LEU A 13 -6.46 1.00 -21.10
CA LEU A 13 -6.50 0.72 -19.65
C LEU A 13 -7.07 -0.67 -19.36
N GLU A 14 -8.15 -1.07 -20.03
CA GLU A 14 -8.74 -2.40 -19.89
C GLU A 14 -7.79 -3.50 -20.39
N ALA A 15 -7.20 -3.34 -21.57
CA ALA A 15 -6.26 -4.31 -22.12
C ALA A 15 -5.04 -4.54 -21.20
N LEU A 16 -4.50 -3.47 -20.62
CA LEU A 16 -3.38 -3.55 -19.67
C LEU A 16 -3.82 -4.12 -18.32
N HIS A 17 -5.02 -3.77 -17.83
CA HIS A 17 -5.58 -4.38 -16.63
C HIS A 17 -5.71 -5.89 -16.80
N ASP A 18 -6.26 -6.36 -17.92
CA ASP A 18 -6.40 -7.78 -18.22
C ASP A 18 -5.05 -8.51 -18.33
N LYS A 19 -4.04 -7.82 -18.82
CA LYS A 19 -2.68 -8.36 -18.95
C LYS A 19 -1.97 -8.51 -17.61
N TYR A 20 -2.10 -7.54 -16.70
CA TYR A 20 -1.28 -7.44 -15.49
C TYR A 20 -1.99 -7.83 -14.20
N ASN A 21 -3.33 -7.72 -14.13
CA ASN A 21 -4.09 -8.14 -12.95
C ASN A 21 -4.35 -9.65 -12.99
N ARG A 22 -3.32 -10.42 -12.73
CA ARG A 22 -3.32 -11.90 -12.77
C ARG A 22 -2.46 -12.47 -11.66
N PRO A 23 -2.71 -13.71 -11.20
CA PRO A 23 -1.92 -14.37 -10.15
C PRO A 23 -0.42 -14.44 -10.46
N GLU A 24 -0.02 -14.47 -11.72
CA GLU A 24 1.38 -14.46 -12.15
C GLU A 24 2.12 -13.18 -11.77
N PHE A 25 1.39 -12.11 -11.44
CA PHE A 25 1.96 -10.87 -10.91
C PHE A 25 2.49 -11.03 -9.49
N ILE A 26 1.88 -11.90 -8.68
CA ILE A 26 2.12 -12.02 -7.24
C ILE A 26 3.56 -12.38 -6.88
N PRO A 27 4.23 -13.39 -7.48
CA PRO A 27 5.54 -13.86 -7.03
C PRO A 27 6.62 -12.79 -7.01
N ASP A 28 6.56 -11.86 -7.94
CA ASP A 28 7.55 -10.79 -8.09
C ASP A 28 7.16 -9.48 -7.39
N ASP A 29 5.99 -9.41 -6.76
CA ASP A 29 5.47 -8.22 -6.10
C ASP A 29 5.55 -8.34 -4.57
N PRO A 30 5.73 -7.23 -3.82
CA PRO A 30 5.70 -7.23 -2.37
C PRO A 30 4.45 -7.85 -1.74
N ILE A 31 3.33 -7.93 -2.45
CA ILE A 31 2.10 -8.61 -2.02
C ILE A 31 2.35 -10.12 -1.78
N SER A 32 3.37 -10.71 -2.41
CA SER A 32 3.75 -12.11 -2.20
C SER A 32 4.08 -12.43 -0.73
N VAL A 33 4.52 -11.45 0.04
CA VAL A 33 4.85 -11.64 1.45
C VAL A 33 3.60 -11.96 2.27
N PRO A 34 2.52 -11.15 2.28
CA PRO A 34 1.28 -11.49 2.97
C PRO A 34 0.53 -12.67 2.35
N TYR A 35 0.77 -13.03 1.08
CA TYR A 35 0.16 -14.21 0.46
C TYR A 35 0.55 -15.54 1.12
N ARG A 36 1.65 -15.59 1.87
CA ARG A 36 2.06 -16.78 2.63
C ARG A 36 1.13 -17.12 3.78
N TYR A 37 0.27 -16.22 4.18
CA TYR A 37 -0.58 -16.36 5.35
C TYR A 37 -2.05 -16.53 4.96
N THR A 38 -2.78 -17.32 5.74
CA THR A 38 -4.23 -17.49 5.61
C THR A 38 -4.99 -16.72 6.69
N GLY A 39 -4.37 -16.50 7.84
CA GLY A 39 -4.94 -15.72 8.95
C GLY A 39 -5.07 -14.23 8.61
N ARG A 40 -6.22 -13.63 8.94
CA ARG A 40 -6.48 -12.19 8.67
C ARG A 40 -5.41 -11.29 9.32
N ALA A 41 -5.14 -11.48 10.61
CA ALA A 41 -4.21 -10.64 11.36
C ALA A 41 -2.77 -10.76 10.82
N ASP A 42 -2.32 -11.99 10.45
CA ASP A 42 -1.01 -12.19 9.85
C ASP A 42 -0.90 -11.49 8.50
N ARG A 43 -1.94 -11.59 7.64
CA ARG A 43 -1.98 -10.89 6.35
C ARG A 43 -1.94 -9.37 6.51
N GLU A 44 -2.71 -8.84 7.44
CA GLU A 44 -2.75 -7.40 7.72
C GLU A 44 -1.37 -6.88 8.15
N ILE A 45 -0.72 -7.55 9.10
CA ILE A 45 0.59 -7.15 9.62
C ILE A 45 1.68 -7.35 8.57
N ALA A 46 1.76 -8.53 7.95
CA ALA A 46 2.73 -8.82 6.90
C ALA A 46 2.58 -7.87 5.70
N GLY A 47 1.33 -7.59 5.30
CA GLY A 47 1.01 -6.65 4.22
C GLY A 47 1.45 -5.23 4.55
N PHE A 48 1.13 -4.74 5.75
CA PHE A 48 1.53 -3.39 6.18
C PHE A 48 3.05 -3.22 6.24
N LEU A 49 3.75 -4.17 6.83
CA LEU A 49 5.20 -4.13 6.95
C LEU A 49 5.89 -4.29 5.59
N SER A 50 5.38 -5.17 4.72
CA SER A 50 5.88 -5.32 3.35
C SER A 50 5.67 -4.06 2.52
N ALA A 51 4.48 -3.46 2.58
CA ALA A 51 4.21 -2.19 1.92
C ALA A 51 5.10 -1.07 2.46
N THR A 52 5.34 -1.04 3.78
CA THR A 52 6.19 -0.03 4.42
C THR A 52 7.61 0.00 3.85
N ILE A 53 8.18 -1.15 3.49
CA ILE A 53 9.53 -1.23 2.89
C ILE A 53 9.54 -1.24 1.36
N ALA A 54 8.39 -1.09 0.70
CA ALA A 54 8.25 -1.21 -0.74
C ALA A 54 8.78 0.02 -1.50
N TRP A 55 10.10 0.21 -1.46
CA TRP A 55 10.80 1.19 -2.32
C TRP A 55 12.17 0.67 -2.78
N GLY A 56 12.49 0.90 -4.04
CA GLY A 56 13.74 0.48 -4.69
C GLY A 56 13.59 -0.78 -5.53
N ASN A 57 14.60 -1.65 -5.54
CA ASN A 57 14.58 -2.86 -6.36
C ASN A 57 13.57 -3.87 -5.83
N ARG A 58 12.66 -4.34 -6.71
CA ARG A 58 11.54 -5.23 -6.35
C ARG A 58 12.00 -6.55 -5.73
N LYS A 59 12.99 -7.24 -6.33
CA LYS A 59 13.53 -8.49 -5.78
C LYS A 59 14.12 -8.30 -4.37
N ALA A 60 14.81 -7.18 -4.15
CA ALA A 60 15.34 -6.84 -2.83
C ALA A 60 14.23 -6.56 -1.80
N ILE A 61 13.12 -5.94 -2.22
CA ILE A 61 11.95 -5.68 -1.35
C ILE A 61 11.32 -7.00 -0.93
N VAL A 62 11.00 -7.89 -1.88
CA VAL A 62 10.40 -9.21 -1.60
C VAL A 62 11.30 -10.03 -0.68
N SER A 63 12.60 -10.13 -1.00
CA SER A 63 13.57 -10.84 -0.16
C SER A 63 13.65 -10.26 1.27
N SER A 64 13.63 -8.93 1.40
CA SER A 64 13.66 -8.26 2.70
C SER A 64 12.36 -8.44 3.48
N GLY A 65 11.22 -8.45 2.80
CA GLY A 65 9.92 -8.74 3.40
C GLY A 65 9.88 -10.16 3.99
N HIS A 66 10.27 -11.16 3.23
CA HIS A 66 10.37 -12.53 3.72
C HIS A 66 11.38 -12.67 4.88
N ARG A 67 12.51 -11.96 4.82
CA ARG A 67 13.47 -11.94 5.93
C ARG A 67 12.87 -11.29 7.18
N MET A 68 12.08 -10.23 7.03
CA MET A 68 11.37 -9.59 8.13
C MET A 68 10.40 -10.55 8.82
N MET A 69 9.64 -11.33 8.02
CA MET A 69 8.72 -12.33 8.58
C MET A 69 9.46 -13.42 9.36
N ARG A 70 10.64 -13.88 8.87
CA ARG A 70 11.48 -14.84 9.63
C ARG A 70 11.97 -14.29 10.98
N PHE A 71 12.22 -12.99 11.11
CA PHE A 71 12.51 -12.37 12.41
C PHE A 71 11.31 -12.38 13.38
N MET A 72 10.12 -12.62 12.86
CA MET A 72 8.88 -12.77 13.61
C MET A 72 8.38 -14.23 13.61
N ASP A 73 9.31 -15.18 13.47
CA ASP A 73 9.06 -16.64 13.48
C ASP A 73 8.00 -17.08 12.45
N ASP A 74 7.88 -16.34 11.34
CA ASP A 74 6.83 -16.49 10.32
C ASP A 74 5.39 -16.49 10.90
N ALA A 75 5.20 -15.91 12.09
CA ALA A 75 3.94 -15.75 12.80
C ALA A 75 3.76 -14.28 13.24
N PRO A 76 3.63 -13.32 12.29
CA PRO A 76 3.71 -11.89 12.59
C PRO A 76 2.63 -11.41 13.56
N ALA A 77 1.43 -11.97 13.56
CA ALA A 77 0.36 -11.58 14.49
C ALA A 77 0.67 -12.04 15.92
N ASP A 78 1.16 -13.25 16.09
CA ASP A 78 1.56 -13.76 17.39
C ASP A 78 2.77 -12.96 17.93
N PHE A 79 3.77 -12.74 17.10
CA PHE A 79 4.95 -11.95 17.46
C PHE A 79 4.58 -10.53 17.89
N VAL A 80 3.72 -9.84 17.14
CA VAL A 80 3.25 -8.50 17.49
C VAL A 80 2.58 -8.50 18.88
N ARG A 81 1.76 -9.49 19.17
CA ARG A 81 1.02 -9.57 20.43
C ARG A 81 1.90 -9.96 21.62
N ASN A 82 2.79 -10.92 21.44
CA ASN A 82 3.38 -11.68 22.55
C ASN A 82 4.90 -11.58 22.66
N ALA A 83 5.62 -11.03 21.65
CA ALA A 83 7.07 -10.97 21.68
C ALA A 83 7.60 -10.29 22.95
N SER A 84 8.50 -11.00 23.63
CA SER A 84 9.24 -10.51 24.80
C SER A 84 10.27 -9.44 24.41
N GLU A 85 10.79 -8.70 25.36
CA GLU A 85 11.89 -7.73 25.12
C GLU A 85 13.13 -8.40 24.52
N ARG A 86 13.39 -9.67 24.86
CA ARG A 86 14.51 -10.44 24.28
C ARG A 86 14.31 -10.70 22.79
N GLU A 87 13.10 -11.08 22.38
CA GLU A 87 12.74 -11.31 20.98
C GLU A 87 12.72 -9.99 20.19
N LEU A 88 12.17 -8.92 20.78
CA LEU A 88 12.22 -7.58 20.19
C LEU A 88 13.67 -7.09 19.98
N ALA A 89 14.59 -7.44 20.86
CA ALA A 89 16.00 -7.09 20.72
C ALA A 89 16.67 -7.78 19.51
N LEU A 90 16.21 -8.98 19.11
CA LEU A 90 16.73 -9.69 17.92
C LEU A 90 16.43 -8.93 16.62
N LEU A 91 15.39 -8.11 16.59
CA LEU A 91 15.06 -7.27 15.44
C LEU A 91 16.19 -6.28 15.08
N SER A 92 17.10 -5.99 16.03
CA SER A 92 18.21 -5.03 15.84
C SER A 92 19.10 -5.35 14.64
N SER A 93 19.20 -6.62 14.24
CA SER A 93 19.99 -7.07 13.09
C SER A 93 19.25 -6.97 11.74
N TYR A 94 17.97 -6.54 11.74
CA TYR A 94 17.23 -6.30 10.52
C TYR A 94 17.65 -4.98 9.87
N ALA A 95 17.77 -4.98 8.54
CA ALA A 95 17.96 -3.76 7.76
C ALA A 95 17.43 -3.93 6.34
N HIS A 96 16.71 -2.93 5.84
CA HIS A 96 16.38 -2.74 4.44
C HIS A 96 16.57 -1.26 4.08
N ARG A 97 17.66 -0.96 3.37
CA ARG A 97 18.01 0.43 3.01
C ARG A 97 18.07 1.31 4.28
N THR A 98 17.18 2.31 4.37
CA THR A 98 17.12 3.22 5.53
C THR A 98 16.19 2.76 6.65
N PHE A 99 15.42 1.68 6.45
CA PHE A 99 14.60 1.05 7.47
C PHE A 99 15.43 -0.01 8.18
N ASN A 100 15.68 0.14 9.47
CA ASN A 100 16.51 -0.76 10.24
C ASN A 100 15.75 -1.41 11.42
N GLY A 101 16.46 -2.24 12.20
CA GLY A 101 15.87 -2.99 13.29
C GLY A 101 15.25 -2.14 14.40
N ARG A 102 15.76 -0.93 14.64
CA ARG A 102 15.13 0.02 15.58
C ARG A 102 13.78 0.50 15.04
N ASP A 103 13.72 0.85 13.74
CA ASP A 103 12.47 1.23 13.11
C ASP A 103 11.47 0.07 13.14
N LEU A 104 11.93 -1.16 12.87
CA LEU A 104 11.07 -2.35 12.91
C LEU A 104 10.52 -2.60 14.33
N ARG A 105 11.35 -2.47 15.37
CA ARG A 105 10.91 -2.59 16.76
C ARG A 105 9.83 -1.57 17.10
N ASP A 106 10.05 -0.30 16.75
CA ASP A 106 9.07 0.76 17.00
C ASP A 106 7.75 0.50 16.23
N PHE A 107 7.83 -0.04 15.01
CA PHE A 107 6.66 -0.44 14.23
C PHE A 107 5.92 -1.63 14.86
N VAL A 108 6.63 -2.64 15.36
CA VAL A 108 6.02 -3.79 16.06
C VAL A 108 5.29 -3.32 17.32
N LEU A 109 5.88 -2.42 18.10
CA LEU A 109 5.25 -1.86 19.30
C LEU A 109 4.02 -1.01 18.95
N ALA A 110 4.09 -0.23 17.88
CA ALA A 110 2.93 0.52 17.39
C ALA A 110 1.79 -0.41 16.93
N LEU A 111 2.13 -1.49 16.20
CA LEU A 111 1.16 -2.52 15.78
C LEU A 111 0.53 -3.24 16.97
N ARG A 112 1.30 -3.59 18.00
CA ARG A 112 0.79 -4.16 19.27
C ARG A 112 -0.26 -3.26 19.89
N ARG A 113 0.02 -1.97 19.97
CA ARG A 113 -0.95 -1.00 20.50
C ARG A 113 -2.19 -0.87 19.60
N MET A 114 -2.03 -0.96 18.27
CA MET A 114 -3.19 -0.98 17.36
C MET A 114 -4.06 -2.22 17.60
N GLU A 115 -3.46 -3.39 17.85
CA GLU A 115 -4.19 -4.60 18.24
C GLU A 115 -4.95 -4.40 19.56
N GLU A 116 -4.29 -3.90 20.60
CA GLU A 116 -4.87 -3.69 21.94
C GLU A 116 -6.03 -2.68 21.95
N ARG A 117 -5.88 -1.58 21.22
CA ARG A 117 -6.84 -0.47 21.26
C ARG A 117 -7.98 -0.60 20.25
N HIS A 118 -7.71 -1.22 19.12
CA HIS A 118 -8.62 -1.23 17.98
C HIS A 118 -8.96 -2.64 17.47
N GLY A 119 -8.33 -3.69 18.03
CA GLY A 119 -8.46 -5.05 17.51
C GLY A 119 -7.82 -5.24 16.13
N GLY A 120 -6.78 -4.45 15.84
CA GLY A 120 -5.97 -4.54 14.62
C GLY A 120 -6.14 -3.39 13.64
N ILE A 121 -5.27 -3.38 12.64
CA ILE A 121 -5.22 -2.33 11.62
C ILE A 121 -6.52 -2.28 10.82
N GLY A 122 -7.03 -3.44 10.39
CA GLY A 122 -8.23 -3.51 9.57
C GLY A 122 -9.45 -2.94 10.29
N ASN A 123 -9.64 -3.29 11.56
CA ASN A 123 -10.72 -2.74 12.38
C ASN A 123 -10.60 -1.22 12.55
N PHE A 124 -9.39 -0.70 12.72
CA PHE A 124 -9.18 0.74 12.77
C PHE A 124 -9.67 1.41 11.48
N PHE A 125 -9.17 0.97 10.32
CA PHE A 125 -9.53 1.56 9.02
C PHE A 125 -11.03 1.46 8.75
N GLU A 126 -11.62 0.29 8.92
CA GLU A 126 -13.04 0.06 8.66
C GLU A 126 -13.94 0.89 9.60
N THR A 127 -13.58 1.03 10.88
CA THR A 127 -14.35 1.81 11.85
C THR A 127 -14.23 3.31 11.59
N ARG A 128 -13.03 3.79 11.33
CA ARG A 128 -12.80 5.22 11.06
C ARG A 128 -13.42 5.65 9.74
N TYR A 129 -13.30 4.84 8.69
CA TYR A 129 -13.96 5.13 7.43
C TYR A 129 -15.49 5.12 7.57
N GLY A 130 -16.06 4.15 8.28
CA GLY A 130 -17.50 4.11 8.55
C GLY A 130 -18.04 5.34 9.29
N ALA A 131 -17.19 6.00 10.10
CA ALA A 131 -17.57 7.21 10.81
C ALA A 131 -17.42 8.50 9.99
N THR A 132 -16.47 8.54 9.05
CA THR A 132 -16.11 9.80 8.35
C THR A 132 -16.46 9.80 6.87
N HIS A 133 -16.47 8.62 6.22
CA HIS A 133 -16.53 8.46 4.76
C HIS A 133 -15.48 9.27 4.00
N ASP A 134 -14.36 9.60 4.67
CA ASP A 134 -13.27 10.43 4.17
C ASP A 134 -11.93 9.68 4.33
N MET A 135 -11.47 9.03 3.27
CA MET A 135 -10.23 8.25 3.29
C MET A 135 -8.98 9.12 3.58
N PRO A 136 -8.81 10.32 3.01
CA PRO A 136 -7.75 11.25 3.42
C PRO A 136 -7.70 11.51 4.93
N ALA A 137 -8.84 11.77 5.57
CA ALA A 137 -8.92 11.95 7.02
C ALA A 137 -8.53 10.67 7.76
N VAL A 138 -8.97 9.50 7.28
CA VAL A 138 -8.61 8.20 7.88
C VAL A 138 -7.09 7.93 7.79
N LEU A 139 -6.43 8.29 6.68
CA LEU A 139 -4.98 8.18 6.53
C LEU A 139 -4.22 9.07 7.52
N ALA A 140 -4.69 10.31 7.73
CA ALA A 140 -4.12 11.23 8.71
C ALA A 140 -4.28 10.69 10.14
N ASP A 141 -5.49 10.23 10.48
CA ASP A 141 -5.81 9.63 11.78
C ASP A 141 -4.97 8.38 12.04
N PHE A 142 -4.82 7.50 11.04
CA PHE A 142 -4.00 6.31 11.17
C PHE A 142 -2.54 6.66 11.52
N ARG A 143 -1.96 7.61 10.82
CA ARG A 143 -0.58 8.02 11.11
C ARG A 143 -0.45 8.61 12.52
N ARG A 144 -1.40 9.44 12.98
CA ARG A 144 -1.40 10.00 14.34
C ARG A 144 -1.51 8.91 15.40
N GLU A 145 -2.45 7.98 15.21
CA GLU A 145 -2.66 6.88 16.16
C GLU A 145 -1.46 5.93 16.18
N PHE A 146 -0.88 5.62 15.02
CA PHE A 146 0.29 4.75 14.90
C PHE A 146 1.49 5.28 15.67
N PHE A 147 1.72 6.59 15.62
CA PHE A 147 2.82 7.27 16.31
C PHE A 147 2.42 7.94 17.64
N ALA A 148 1.30 7.58 18.22
CA ALA A 148 0.84 8.19 19.48
C ALA A 148 1.65 7.75 20.72
N ALA A 149 2.40 6.62 20.67
CA ALA A 149 3.32 6.22 21.73
C ALA A 149 4.74 6.70 21.49
N GLU A 150 5.58 6.56 22.52
CA GLU A 150 7.01 6.85 22.42
C GLU A 150 7.65 6.00 21.30
N HIS A 151 8.39 6.65 20.42
CA HIS A 151 9.10 6.06 19.31
C HIS A 151 10.28 6.95 18.90
N ALA A 152 11.22 6.40 18.15
CA ALA A 152 12.32 7.18 17.60
C ALA A 152 11.79 8.13 16.50
N PRO A 153 11.99 9.46 16.55
CA PRO A 153 11.47 10.39 15.54
C PRO A 153 11.86 10.05 14.10
N ARG A 154 13.01 9.37 13.94
CA ARG A 154 13.48 8.94 12.62
C ARG A 154 12.58 7.91 11.93
N CYS A 155 11.79 7.13 12.67
CA CYS A 155 10.94 6.10 12.07
C CYS A 155 9.71 6.70 11.38
N GLU A 156 9.31 7.92 11.71
CA GLU A 156 8.17 8.61 11.11
C GLU A 156 8.27 8.77 9.59
N LYS A 157 9.49 8.90 9.04
CA LYS A 157 9.72 8.99 7.59
C LYS A 157 9.27 7.76 6.82
N HIS A 158 9.09 6.61 7.50
CA HIS A 158 8.68 5.37 6.87
C HIS A 158 7.16 5.24 6.70
N LEU A 159 6.39 6.06 7.41
CA LEU A 159 4.95 6.22 7.22
C LEU A 159 4.65 7.67 6.81
N SER A 160 4.45 7.88 5.50
CA SER A 160 4.29 9.22 4.92
C SER A 160 3.10 9.97 5.50
N SER A 161 3.22 11.30 5.62
CA SER A 161 2.17 12.18 6.15
C SER A 161 1.39 12.83 5.01
N ILE A 162 0.09 12.53 4.93
CA ILE A 162 -0.83 13.20 4.02
C ILE A 162 -0.98 14.68 4.38
N GLU A 163 -0.96 15.03 5.67
CA GLU A 163 -1.04 16.41 6.17
C GLU A 163 0.14 17.27 5.71
N LYS A 164 1.30 16.63 5.43
CA LYS A 164 2.47 17.28 4.83
C LYS A 164 2.46 17.22 3.29
N GLY A 165 1.35 16.79 2.70
CA GLY A 165 1.16 16.72 1.25
C GLY A 165 1.84 15.52 0.57
N ALA A 166 2.33 14.52 1.30
CA ALA A 166 2.97 13.36 0.67
C ALA A 166 1.95 12.47 -0.07
N ALA A 167 2.33 11.90 -1.22
CA ALA A 167 1.49 11.02 -2.03
C ALA A 167 1.06 9.71 -1.34
N CYS A 168 1.63 9.37 -0.22
CA CYS A 168 1.31 8.19 0.59
C CYS A 168 1.22 6.85 -0.19
N LYS A 169 2.01 6.72 -1.27
CA LYS A 169 1.98 5.58 -2.22
C LYS A 169 1.90 4.22 -1.53
N ARG A 170 2.74 4.00 -0.52
CA ARG A 170 2.85 2.71 0.16
C ARG A 170 1.60 2.37 0.97
N LEU A 171 0.98 3.38 1.56
CA LEU A 171 -0.26 3.21 2.31
C LEU A 171 -1.45 3.02 1.36
N CYS A 172 -1.52 3.76 0.24
CA CYS A 172 -2.52 3.55 -0.81
C CYS A 172 -2.41 2.13 -1.42
N MET A 173 -1.18 1.64 -1.65
CA MET A 173 -0.93 0.29 -2.13
C MET A 173 -1.40 -0.77 -1.12
N TYR A 174 -1.11 -0.58 0.17
CA TYR A 174 -1.58 -1.46 1.23
C TYR A 174 -3.12 -1.49 1.31
N LEU A 175 -3.76 -0.32 1.23
CA LEU A 175 -5.23 -0.22 1.19
C LEU A 175 -5.81 -0.93 -0.03
N ARG A 176 -5.20 -0.79 -1.22
CA ARG A 176 -5.63 -1.53 -2.40
C ARG A 176 -5.61 -3.03 -2.12
N TRP A 177 -4.52 -3.57 -1.58
CA TRP A 177 -4.41 -4.99 -1.26
C TRP A 177 -5.49 -5.48 -0.30
N MET A 178 -5.82 -4.69 0.71
CA MET A 178 -6.76 -5.10 1.77
C MET A 178 -8.23 -4.91 1.42
N VAL A 179 -8.54 -3.88 0.63
CA VAL A 179 -9.92 -3.47 0.32
C VAL A 179 -10.39 -4.00 -1.02
N ARG A 180 -9.56 -3.87 -2.07
CA ARG A 180 -9.95 -4.19 -3.43
C ARG A 180 -10.26 -5.68 -3.58
N CYS A 181 -11.44 -5.96 -4.15
CA CYS A 181 -11.95 -7.32 -4.33
C CYS A 181 -12.48 -7.48 -5.75
N ASP A 182 -11.83 -8.35 -6.51
CA ASP A 182 -12.31 -8.81 -7.80
C ASP A 182 -12.18 -10.34 -7.90
N ASP A 183 -12.48 -10.91 -9.07
CA ASP A 183 -12.37 -12.33 -9.35
C ASP A 183 -10.99 -12.77 -9.87
N ARG A 184 -10.03 -11.83 -9.94
CA ARG A 184 -8.69 -12.06 -10.48
C ARG A 184 -7.72 -12.69 -9.48
N GLY A 185 -7.98 -12.55 -8.18
CA GLY A 185 -7.23 -13.21 -7.12
C GLY A 185 -5.86 -12.60 -6.84
N VAL A 186 -5.64 -11.32 -7.12
CA VAL A 186 -4.39 -10.61 -6.79
C VAL A 186 -4.51 -9.86 -5.47
N ASP A 187 -5.53 -9.02 -5.31
CA ASP A 187 -5.79 -8.29 -4.07
C ASP A 187 -6.63 -9.17 -3.12
N PHE A 188 -6.52 -8.96 -1.81
CA PHE A 188 -7.16 -9.83 -0.81
C PHE A 188 -8.64 -9.51 -0.57
N GLY A 189 -9.03 -8.24 -0.67
CA GLY A 189 -10.39 -7.80 -0.45
C GLY A 189 -10.98 -8.19 0.91
N MET A 190 -10.18 -8.09 1.98
CA MET A 190 -10.58 -8.51 3.32
C MET A 190 -11.39 -7.46 4.08
N TRP A 191 -11.20 -6.17 3.75
CA TRP A 191 -11.87 -5.05 4.44
C TRP A 191 -13.14 -4.64 3.71
N ARG A 192 -14.22 -5.32 4.02
CA ARG A 192 -15.49 -5.23 3.28
C ARG A 192 -16.34 -4.00 3.60
N ARG A 193 -16.02 -3.28 4.68
CA ARG A 193 -16.76 -2.07 5.09
C ARG A 193 -16.24 -0.79 4.43
N ILE A 194 -15.18 -0.88 3.64
CA ILE A 194 -14.63 0.21 2.83
C ILE A 194 -14.92 -0.11 1.37
N PRO A 195 -15.68 0.74 0.63
CA PRO A 195 -15.91 0.52 -0.79
C PRO A 195 -14.64 0.79 -1.60
N MET A 196 -14.45 0.09 -2.71
CA MET A 196 -13.30 0.28 -3.60
C MET A 196 -13.25 1.71 -4.19
N SER A 197 -14.41 2.33 -4.39
CA SER A 197 -14.55 3.73 -4.84
C SER A 197 -13.93 4.75 -3.88
N ALA A 198 -13.72 4.40 -2.60
CA ALA A 198 -13.05 5.24 -1.62
C ALA A 198 -11.52 5.22 -1.71
N LEU A 199 -10.94 4.31 -2.50
CA LEU A 199 -9.51 4.16 -2.62
C LEU A 199 -8.87 5.24 -3.49
N TYR A 200 -7.60 5.49 -3.23
CA TYR A 200 -6.74 6.38 -3.99
C TYR A 200 -5.58 5.63 -4.63
N LEU A 201 -5.23 6.02 -5.86
CA LEU A 201 -4.20 5.37 -6.65
C LEU A 201 -2.83 5.42 -5.95
N PRO A 202 -2.08 4.30 -5.87
CA PRO A 202 -0.71 4.28 -5.38
C PRO A 202 0.26 5.01 -6.31
N LEU A 203 0.35 6.33 -6.20
CA LEU A 203 1.16 7.16 -7.09
C LEU A 203 2.64 7.09 -6.75
N ASP A 204 3.44 6.57 -7.68
CA ASP A 204 4.90 6.67 -7.68
C ASP A 204 5.42 7.36 -8.95
N LEU A 205 6.75 7.47 -9.06
CA LEU A 205 7.40 8.12 -10.19
C LEU A 205 7.02 7.50 -11.55
N HIS A 206 6.86 6.16 -11.62
CA HIS A 206 6.53 5.46 -12.86
C HIS A 206 5.06 5.70 -13.23
N VAL A 207 4.16 5.50 -12.29
CA VAL A 207 2.72 5.78 -12.44
C VAL A 207 2.49 7.25 -12.79
N GLY A 208 3.21 8.18 -12.13
CA GLY A 208 3.13 9.60 -12.43
C GLY A 208 3.60 9.96 -13.85
N LYS A 209 4.68 9.36 -14.32
CA LYS A 209 5.16 9.54 -15.72
C LYS A 209 4.14 9.01 -16.73
N THR A 210 3.65 7.80 -16.50
CA THR A 210 2.63 7.16 -17.34
C THR A 210 1.35 7.99 -17.37
N GLY A 211 0.83 8.40 -16.20
CA GLY A 211 -0.37 9.22 -16.10
C GLY A 211 -0.26 10.55 -16.86
N ARG A 212 0.89 11.20 -16.78
CA ARG A 212 1.15 12.45 -17.54
C ARG A 212 1.21 12.21 -19.04
N ALA A 213 1.88 11.15 -19.46
CA ALA A 213 1.98 10.81 -20.89
C ALA A 213 0.62 10.45 -21.50
N LEU A 214 -0.27 9.82 -20.72
CA LEU A 214 -1.64 9.51 -21.11
C LEU A 214 -2.62 10.69 -20.95
N GLY A 215 -2.19 11.84 -20.38
CA GLY A 215 -3.06 12.99 -20.14
C GLY A 215 -4.01 12.82 -18.95
N LEU A 216 -3.80 11.80 -18.11
CA LEU A 216 -4.58 11.55 -16.88
C LEU A 216 -4.11 12.40 -15.69
N LEU A 217 -2.91 12.97 -15.78
CA LEU A 217 -2.29 13.79 -14.75
C LEU A 217 -1.59 14.98 -15.40
N THR A 218 -1.88 16.18 -14.91
CA THR A 218 -1.23 17.43 -15.39
C THR A 218 -0.22 17.96 -14.40
N ARG A 219 -0.47 17.71 -13.11
CA ARG A 219 0.39 18.16 -12.02
C ARG A 219 1.80 17.56 -12.11
N ARG A 220 2.83 18.42 -12.02
CA ARG A 220 4.24 18.01 -12.16
C ARG A 220 4.81 17.28 -10.93
N GLN A 221 4.35 17.66 -9.72
CA GLN A 221 4.81 17.06 -8.46
C GLN A 221 4.01 15.81 -8.14
N ASP A 222 4.70 14.75 -7.68
CA ASP A 222 4.06 13.52 -7.19
C ASP A 222 3.74 13.68 -5.69
N ASP A 223 2.71 14.49 -5.39
CA ASP A 223 2.21 14.78 -4.06
C ASP A 223 0.74 14.34 -3.92
N TRP A 224 0.09 14.62 -2.77
CA TRP A 224 -1.28 14.19 -2.54
C TRP A 224 -2.26 14.78 -3.57
N ARG A 225 -2.08 16.03 -3.98
CA ARG A 225 -2.93 16.64 -5.00
C ARG A 225 -2.82 15.92 -6.35
N ALA A 226 -1.64 15.40 -6.68
CA ALA A 226 -1.49 14.58 -7.88
C ALA A 226 -2.21 13.22 -7.75
N VAL A 227 -2.22 12.64 -6.54
CA VAL A 227 -3.01 11.42 -6.25
C VAL A 227 -4.50 11.67 -6.43
N GLU A 228 -5.01 12.79 -5.91
CA GLU A 228 -6.41 13.20 -6.09
C GLU A 228 -6.76 13.41 -7.57
N GLU A 229 -5.91 14.14 -8.31
CA GLU A 229 -6.13 14.45 -9.73
C GLU A 229 -6.19 13.17 -10.57
N ILE A 230 -5.19 12.30 -10.46
CA ILE A 230 -5.15 11.07 -11.26
C ILE A 230 -6.26 10.10 -10.87
N THR A 231 -6.59 9.99 -9.58
CA THR A 231 -7.69 9.13 -9.13
C THR A 231 -9.05 9.64 -9.65
N ALA A 232 -9.25 10.96 -9.64
CA ALA A 232 -10.45 11.58 -10.22
C ALA A 232 -10.54 11.33 -11.73
N ALA A 233 -9.40 11.39 -12.45
CA ALA A 233 -9.37 11.05 -13.87
C ALA A 233 -9.76 9.59 -14.12
N LEU A 234 -9.26 8.66 -13.31
CA LEU A 234 -9.58 7.22 -13.44
C LEU A 234 -11.03 6.90 -13.08
N ARG A 235 -11.66 7.64 -12.16
CA ARG A 235 -13.10 7.49 -11.85
C ARG A 235 -14.02 7.74 -13.05
N ARG A 236 -13.58 8.43 -14.10
CA ARG A 236 -14.33 8.57 -15.34
C ARG A 236 -14.48 7.25 -16.10
N PHE A 237 -13.53 6.35 -15.93
CA PHE A 237 -13.51 5.03 -16.58
C PHE A 237 -14.15 3.96 -15.71
N ASP A 238 -13.89 3.99 -14.39
CA ASP A 238 -14.56 3.14 -13.41
C ASP A 238 -14.72 3.91 -12.09
N ALA A 239 -15.97 4.30 -11.78
CA ALA A 239 -16.29 5.06 -10.57
C ALA A 239 -16.27 4.18 -9.31
N GLU A 240 -16.58 2.89 -9.46
CA GLU A 240 -16.68 1.93 -8.35
C GLU A 240 -15.31 1.33 -7.96
N ASP A 241 -14.39 1.21 -8.92
CA ASP A 241 -13.04 0.68 -8.68
C ASP A 241 -11.96 1.44 -9.48
N PRO A 242 -11.73 2.73 -9.20
CA PRO A 242 -10.76 3.52 -9.96
C PRO A 242 -9.33 3.00 -9.84
N VAL A 243 -8.99 2.30 -8.74
CA VAL A 243 -7.63 1.81 -8.46
C VAL A 243 -7.31 0.50 -9.16
N ARG A 244 -8.28 -0.14 -9.84
CA ARG A 244 -8.01 -1.29 -10.71
C ARG A 244 -7.00 -0.95 -11.80
N TYR A 245 -6.98 0.30 -12.24
CA TYR A 245 -6.08 0.79 -13.26
C TYR A 245 -4.64 1.06 -12.78
N ASP A 246 -4.33 0.81 -11.50
CA ASP A 246 -2.95 0.77 -11.01
C ASP A 246 -2.14 -0.28 -11.76
N PHE A 247 -2.72 -1.45 -12.05
CA PHE A 247 -2.11 -2.49 -12.88
C PHE A 247 -1.84 -2.02 -14.31
N SER A 248 -2.76 -1.24 -14.87
CA SER A 248 -2.64 -0.70 -16.23
C SER A 248 -1.51 0.33 -16.34
N LEU A 249 -1.48 1.29 -15.43
CA LEU A 249 -0.47 2.35 -15.41
C LEU A 249 0.92 1.80 -15.11
N PHE A 250 1.00 0.84 -14.20
CA PHE A 250 2.22 0.12 -13.90
C PHE A 250 2.71 -0.69 -15.12
N GLY A 251 1.81 -1.44 -15.76
CA GLY A 251 2.10 -2.25 -16.94
C GLY A 251 2.56 -1.42 -18.14
N ALA A 252 1.89 -0.30 -18.41
CA ALA A 252 2.30 0.62 -19.48
C ALA A 252 3.73 1.16 -19.27
N GLY A 253 4.11 1.37 -18.00
CA GLY A 253 5.48 1.77 -17.66
C GLY A 253 6.53 0.68 -17.91
N ILE A 254 6.18 -0.60 -17.70
CA ILE A 254 7.06 -1.75 -17.97
C ILE A 254 7.22 -2.00 -19.48
N ASP A 255 6.11 -2.04 -20.20
CA ASP A 255 6.09 -2.35 -21.63
C ASP A 255 6.71 -1.25 -22.51
N GLY A 256 6.98 -0.08 -21.92
CA GLY A 256 7.57 1.03 -22.64
C GLY A 256 6.64 1.64 -23.71
N TYR A 257 5.32 1.48 -23.56
CA TYR A 257 4.31 2.08 -24.45
C TYR A 257 4.45 3.59 -24.63
N LEU A 258 5.22 4.23 -23.75
CA LEU A 258 5.32 5.68 -23.64
C LEU A 258 6.77 6.19 -23.78
N ARG A 259 7.60 5.46 -24.52
CA ARG A 259 8.96 5.89 -24.88
C ARG A 259 8.99 6.68 -26.19
#